data_1818a34ae2820e487418d092ec63bc0e
#
_entry.id   1818a34ae2820e487418d092ec63bc0e
#
_cell.length_a   1.000
_cell.length_b   1.000
_cell.length_c   1.000
_cell.angle_alpha   90.00
_cell.angle_beta   90.00
_cell.angle_gamma   90.00
#
_symmetry.space_group_name_H-M   'P 1'
#
loop_
_entity.id
_entity.type
_entity.pdbx_description
1 polymer ?
#
loop_
_entity_poly.entity_id
_entity_poly.type
_entity_poly.pdbx_seq_one_letter_code
_entity_poly.pdbx_strand_id
1 'polypeptide(L)'
;MASTFSSALNLELQASGENSGTWGIITNNNLQKVESAIKGFVSVAIASTSDSLATSDGSTTDEQSNAIIKLTGTLTGNTTMQSEAVETWYIVDNATTMGTHTLGFKPAGGTATNL
;
A
#
# COMPACT_ATOMS: atom_id res chain seq x y z
N MET A 1 27.80 5.30 -3.44
CA MET A 1 26.57 6.02 -3.88
C MET A 1 25.36 5.24 -3.41
N ALA A 2 24.44 5.87 -2.73
CA ALA A 2 23.27 5.18 -2.18
C ALA A 2 22.20 4.91 -3.24
N SER A 3 21.47 3.82 -3.08
CA SER A 3 20.29 3.53 -3.89
C SER A 3 19.21 4.58 -3.66
N THR A 4 18.34 4.75 -4.64
CA THR A 4 17.14 5.58 -4.56
C THR A 4 15.92 4.69 -4.77
N PHE A 5 14.72 5.25 -4.61
CA PHE A 5 13.48 4.49 -4.77
C PHE A 5 12.58 5.16 -5.81
N SER A 6 11.87 4.33 -6.57
CA SER A 6 10.95 4.85 -7.58
C SER A 6 9.73 5.50 -6.92
N SER A 7 9.15 6.50 -7.59
CA SER A 7 8.04 7.28 -7.03
C SER A 7 6.70 6.53 -7.01
N ALA A 8 6.52 5.54 -7.88
CA ALA A 8 5.24 4.83 -8.00
C ALA A 8 5.15 3.61 -7.09
N LEU A 9 6.04 2.64 -7.24
CA LEU A 9 5.98 1.37 -6.52
C LEU A 9 7.02 1.25 -5.41
N ASN A 10 7.80 2.29 -5.15
CA ASN A 10 8.90 2.26 -4.19
C ASN A 10 9.90 1.13 -4.48
N LEU A 11 10.18 0.89 -5.76
CA LEU A 11 11.20 -0.06 -6.18
C LEU A 11 12.58 0.49 -5.85
N GLU A 12 13.49 -0.34 -5.39
CA GLU A 12 14.85 0.09 -5.16
C GLU A 12 15.60 0.22 -6.48
N LEU A 13 16.02 1.45 -6.80
CA LEU A 13 16.83 1.76 -7.98
C LEU A 13 18.29 1.68 -7.53
N GLN A 14 18.90 0.53 -7.78
CA GLN A 14 20.24 0.24 -7.30
C GLN A 14 21.28 1.11 -8.00
N ALA A 15 22.09 1.85 -7.21
CA ALA A 15 23.21 2.59 -7.74
C ALA A 15 24.34 1.63 -8.14
N SER A 16 25.14 2.04 -9.11
CA SER A 16 26.30 1.25 -9.55
C SER A 16 27.25 1.01 -8.37
N GLY A 17 27.58 -0.24 -8.12
CA GLY A 17 28.44 -0.65 -7.02
C GLY A 17 27.74 -0.82 -5.68
N GLU A 18 26.45 -0.50 -5.59
CA GLU A 18 25.65 -0.74 -4.38
C GLU A 18 25.19 -2.20 -4.29
N ASN A 19 24.82 -2.58 -3.07
CA ASN A 19 24.20 -3.89 -2.78
C ASN A 19 25.10 -5.08 -3.18
N SER A 20 26.42 -4.92 -3.11
CA SER A 20 27.34 -6.02 -3.37
C SER A 20 27.02 -7.23 -2.49
N GLY A 21 26.79 -8.38 -3.12
CA GLY A 21 26.38 -9.61 -2.44
C GLY A 21 24.87 -9.71 -2.16
N THR A 22 24.11 -8.63 -2.34
CA THR A 22 22.66 -8.62 -2.07
C THR A 22 21.80 -8.12 -3.24
N TRP A 23 22.42 -7.75 -4.37
CA TRP A 23 21.67 -7.20 -5.51
C TRP A 23 20.62 -8.16 -6.07
N GLY A 24 20.87 -9.49 -5.98
CA GLY A 24 19.90 -10.47 -6.41
C GLY A 24 18.65 -10.50 -5.54
N ILE A 25 18.81 -10.31 -4.24
CA ILE A 25 17.69 -10.20 -3.29
C ILE A 25 16.87 -8.94 -3.62
N ILE A 26 17.55 -7.81 -3.83
CA ILE A 26 16.90 -6.54 -4.15
C ILE A 26 16.13 -6.64 -5.46
N THR A 27 16.71 -7.25 -6.50
CA THR A 27 16.05 -7.47 -7.79
C THR A 27 14.80 -8.33 -7.63
N ASN A 28 14.88 -9.41 -6.86
CA ASN A 28 13.75 -10.29 -6.61
C ASN A 28 12.64 -9.56 -5.84
N ASN A 29 13.00 -8.76 -4.85
CA ASN A 29 12.04 -7.94 -4.11
C ASN A 29 11.31 -6.96 -5.03
N ASN A 30 12.04 -6.32 -5.94
CA ASN A 30 11.44 -5.42 -6.93
C ASN A 30 10.46 -6.15 -7.85
N LEU A 31 10.81 -7.35 -8.30
CA LEU A 31 9.91 -8.17 -9.13
C LEU A 31 8.64 -8.57 -8.37
N GLN A 32 8.76 -8.90 -7.10
CA GLN A 32 7.60 -9.20 -6.25
C GLN A 32 6.69 -7.98 -6.08
N LYS A 33 7.24 -6.79 -5.93
CA LYS A 33 6.44 -5.57 -5.87
C LYS A 33 5.70 -5.31 -7.18
N VAL A 34 6.35 -5.52 -8.32
CA VAL A 34 5.71 -5.40 -9.62
C VAL A 34 4.59 -6.42 -9.79
N GLU A 35 4.82 -7.66 -9.39
CA GLU A 35 3.80 -8.71 -9.42
C GLU A 35 2.59 -8.34 -8.56
N SER A 36 2.83 -7.86 -7.34
CA SER A 36 1.76 -7.41 -6.44
C SER A 36 0.96 -6.25 -7.03
N ALA A 37 1.62 -5.32 -7.71
CA ALA A 37 0.95 -4.18 -8.35
C ALA A 37 0.06 -4.61 -9.52
N ILE A 38 0.40 -5.70 -10.21
CA ILE A 38 -0.35 -6.21 -11.36
C ILE A 38 -1.50 -7.13 -10.91
N LYS A 39 -1.25 -8.01 -9.95
CA LYS A 39 -2.17 -9.09 -9.60
C LYS A 39 -2.25 -9.39 -8.10
N GLY A 40 -1.65 -8.55 -7.26
CA GLY A 40 -1.64 -8.76 -5.83
C GLY A 40 -2.99 -8.50 -5.19
N PHE A 41 -3.27 -9.21 -4.09
CA PHE A 41 -4.46 -9.08 -3.27
C PHE A 41 -4.05 -9.06 -1.81
N VAL A 42 -4.62 -8.16 -1.04
CA VAL A 42 -4.40 -8.10 0.40
C VAL A 42 -5.71 -7.81 1.12
N SER A 43 -5.91 -8.46 2.28
CA SER A 43 -7.00 -8.13 3.20
C SER A 43 -6.44 -7.29 4.34
N VAL A 44 -7.04 -6.14 4.59
CA VAL A 44 -6.63 -5.23 5.65
C VAL A 44 -7.77 -5.09 6.64
N ALA A 45 -7.54 -5.50 7.88
CA ALA A 45 -8.50 -5.33 8.96
C ALA A 45 -8.41 -3.91 9.49
N ILE A 46 -9.53 -3.21 9.53
CA ILE A 46 -9.59 -1.86 10.08
C ILE A 46 -9.53 -1.94 11.61
N ALA A 47 -8.52 -1.33 12.20
CA ALA A 47 -8.24 -1.40 13.63
C ALA A 47 -8.71 -0.16 14.39
N SER A 48 -8.97 0.95 13.71
CA SER A 48 -9.37 2.22 14.35
C SER A 48 -10.16 3.08 13.38
N THR A 49 -10.71 4.20 13.88
CA THR A 49 -11.45 5.15 13.04
C THR A 49 -10.55 6.02 12.16
N SER A 50 -9.25 5.93 12.35
CA SER A 50 -8.26 6.58 11.47
C SER A 50 -7.12 5.59 11.27
N ASP A 51 -7.04 5.01 10.09
CA ASP A 51 -6.09 3.97 9.77
C ASP A 51 -5.37 4.29 8.47
N SER A 52 -4.25 3.64 8.21
CA SER A 52 -3.41 3.88 7.03
C SER A 52 -2.95 2.57 6.43
N LEU A 53 -2.85 2.52 5.10
CA LEU A 53 -2.25 1.40 4.41
C LEU A 53 -0.74 1.40 4.67
N ALA A 54 -0.20 0.24 5.02
CA ALA A 54 1.24 0.12 5.25
C ALA A 54 2.00 0.22 3.93
N THR A 55 3.05 1.02 3.91
CA THR A 55 3.99 1.11 2.80
C THR A 55 5.37 1.50 3.32
N SER A 56 6.40 0.98 2.68
CA SER A 56 7.77 1.37 2.96
C SER A 56 8.66 1.08 1.76
N ASP A 57 9.72 1.85 1.62
CA ASP A 57 10.64 1.73 0.49
C ASP A 57 11.28 0.35 0.46
N GLY A 58 11.18 -0.31 -0.69
CA GLY A 58 11.79 -1.63 -0.93
C GLY A 58 11.08 -2.81 -0.25
N SER A 59 10.01 -2.59 0.47
CA SER A 59 9.26 -3.67 1.14
C SER A 59 8.48 -4.52 0.14
N THR A 60 8.41 -5.82 0.40
CA THR A 60 7.57 -6.76 -0.37
C THR A 60 6.24 -7.06 0.32
N THR A 61 6.01 -6.48 1.51
CA THR A 61 4.81 -6.73 2.33
C THR A 61 3.90 -5.52 2.44
N ASP A 62 4.11 -4.51 1.60
CA ASP A 62 3.30 -3.30 1.60
C ASP A 62 1.86 -3.61 1.22
N GLU A 63 0.92 -3.17 2.03
CA GLU A 63 -0.50 -3.28 1.73
C GLU A 63 -0.86 -2.49 0.48
N GLN A 64 -0.33 -1.28 0.36
CA GLN A 64 -0.63 -0.38 -0.75
C GLN A 64 -0.06 -0.84 -2.09
N SER A 65 0.92 -1.73 -2.10
CA SER A 65 1.52 -2.24 -3.34
C SER A 65 0.67 -3.28 -4.08
N ASN A 66 -0.43 -3.73 -3.47
CA ASN A 66 -1.30 -4.71 -4.10
C ASN A 66 -2.32 -4.05 -5.03
N ALA A 67 -2.68 -4.76 -6.10
CA ALA A 67 -3.67 -4.28 -7.06
C ALA A 67 -5.08 -4.25 -6.47
N ILE A 68 -5.41 -5.17 -5.57
CA ILE A 68 -6.70 -5.27 -4.91
C ILE A 68 -6.49 -5.21 -3.41
N ILE A 69 -7.16 -4.26 -2.76
CA ILE A 69 -7.11 -4.05 -1.31
C ILE A 69 -8.51 -4.26 -0.76
N LYS A 70 -8.69 -5.32 0.02
CA LYS A 70 -9.97 -5.64 0.66
C LYS A 70 -9.95 -5.14 2.09
N LEU A 71 -10.85 -4.23 2.41
CA LEU A 71 -11.01 -3.71 3.77
C LEU A 71 -12.04 -4.56 4.51
N THR A 72 -11.68 -5.04 5.70
CA THR A 72 -12.52 -5.90 6.52
C THR A 72 -12.66 -5.36 7.94
N GLY A 73 -13.54 -5.97 8.73
CA GLY A 73 -13.77 -5.61 10.11
C GLY A 73 -15.12 -4.94 10.34
N THR A 74 -15.41 -4.64 11.61
CA THR A 74 -16.64 -3.94 12.02
C THR A 74 -16.28 -2.51 12.45
N LEU A 75 -16.93 -1.52 11.84
CA LEU A 75 -16.68 -0.12 12.17
C LEU A 75 -17.32 0.22 13.52
N THR A 76 -16.57 0.95 14.35
CA THR A 76 -17.03 1.45 15.66
C THR A 76 -17.37 2.93 15.61
N GLY A 77 -17.16 3.59 14.50
CA GLY A 77 -17.45 4.99 14.24
C GLY A 77 -17.21 5.30 12.77
N ASN A 78 -17.44 6.53 12.37
CA ASN A 78 -17.08 6.98 11.02
C ASN A 78 -15.57 6.85 10.86
N THR A 79 -15.13 6.15 9.83
CA THR A 79 -13.75 5.72 9.66
C THR A 79 -13.16 6.31 8.40
N THR A 80 -11.88 6.65 8.42
CA THR A 80 -11.11 7.07 7.26
C THR A 80 -9.88 6.20 7.13
N MET A 81 -9.70 5.59 5.95
CA MET A 81 -8.49 4.87 5.57
C MET A 81 -7.65 5.78 4.70
N GLN A 82 -6.37 5.90 5.00
CA GLN A 82 -5.44 6.76 4.28
C GLN A 82 -4.41 5.94 3.51
N SER A 83 -4.15 6.31 2.27
CA SER A 83 -3.02 5.80 1.49
C SER A 83 -1.85 6.78 1.54
N GLU A 84 -0.65 6.28 1.30
CA GLU A 84 0.51 7.14 1.08
C GLU A 84 0.40 7.84 -0.29
N ALA A 85 1.07 8.99 -0.42
CA ALA A 85 1.05 9.78 -1.65
C ALA A 85 2.06 9.23 -2.67
N VAL A 86 1.79 8.05 -3.22
CA VAL A 86 2.60 7.44 -4.29
C VAL A 86 1.76 7.28 -5.54
N GLU A 87 2.41 7.33 -6.69
CA GLU A 87 1.75 7.23 -7.99
C GLU A 87 1.43 5.77 -8.31
N THR A 88 0.29 5.31 -7.83
CA THR A 88 -0.19 3.95 -8.10
C THR A 88 -1.71 3.95 -8.19
N TRP A 89 -2.26 2.89 -8.72
CA TRP A 89 -3.71 2.68 -8.74
C TRP A 89 -4.04 1.28 -8.26
N TYR A 90 -5.20 1.13 -7.65
CA TYR A 90 -5.67 -0.15 -7.11
C TYR A 90 -7.17 -0.14 -6.97
N ILE A 91 -7.74 -1.33 -6.81
CA ILE A 91 -9.16 -1.52 -6.57
C ILE A 91 -9.35 -1.70 -5.06
N VAL A 92 -10.22 -0.89 -4.47
CA VAL A 92 -10.57 -1.02 -3.06
C VAL A 92 -11.91 -1.73 -2.94
N ASP A 93 -11.91 -2.87 -2.25
CA ASP A 93 -13.11 -3.64 -1.93
C ASP A 93 -13.52 -3.36 -0.49
N ASN A 94 -14.66 -2.71 -0.30
CA ASN A 94 -15.21 -2.46 1.02
C ASN A 94 -16.03 -3.67 1.48
N ALA A 95 -15.40 -4.56 2.23
CA ALA A 95 -16.04 -5.73 2.85
C ALA A 95 -16.23 -5.56 4.36
N THR A 96 -16.25 -4.31 4.86
CA THR A 96 -16.47 -4.01 6.27
C THR A 96 -17.95 -4.11 6.63
N THR A 97 -18.20 -4.35 7.94
CA THR A 97 -19.54 -4.19 8.51
C THR A 97 -19.66 -2.75 9.00
N MET A 98 -20.33 -1.91 8.22
CA MET A 98 -20.39 -0.47 8.46
C MET A 98 -21.45 -0.07 9.49
N GLY A 99 -22.56 -0.78 9.57
CA GLY A 99 -23.68 -0.37 10.41
C GLY A 99 -24.22 1.00 9.97
N THR A 100 -24.26 1.97 10.89
CA THR A 100 -24.67 3.35 10.62
C THR A 100 -23.48 4.27 10.35
N HIS A 101 -22.28 3.72 10.31
CA HIS A 101 -21.06 4.52 10.12
C HIS A 101 -20.68 4.64 8.66
N THR A 102 -19.77 5.57 8.37
CA THR A 102 -19.20 5.77 7.03
C THR A 102 -17.76 5.29 6.99
N LEU A 103 -17.34 4.84 5.82
CA LEU A 103 -15.94 4.53 5.53
C LEU A 103 -15.48 5.42 4.38
N GLY A 104 -14.54 6.31 4.68
CA GLY A 104 -13.92 7.17 3.70
C GLY A 104 -12.53 6.67 3.33
N PHE A 105 -12.09 7.02 2.14
CA PHE A 105 -10.75 6.72 1.65
C PHE A 105 -10.11 8.00 1.11
N LYS A 106 -8.85 8.24 1.45
CA LYS A 106 -8.13 9.43 0.97
C LYS A 106 -6.64 9.15 0.80
N PRO A 107 -5.96 9.84 -0.12
CA PRO A 107 -4.50 9.89 -0.11
C PRO A 107 -4.00 10.78 1.02
N ALA A 108 -2.75 10.64 1.40
CA ALA A 108 -2.11 11.52 2.38
C ALA A 108 -2.22 12.98 1.91
N GLY A 109 -2.74 13.84 2.77
CA GLY A 109 -2.98 15.25 2.45
C GLY A 109 -4.19 15.53 1.57
N GLY A 110 -4.92 14.50 1.14
CA GLY A 110 -6.08 14.65 0.28
C GLY A 110 -7.41 14.71 1.02
N THR A 111 -8.49 14.78 0.25
CA THR A 111 -9.86 14.77 0.75
C THR A 111 -10.47 13.39 0.67
N ALA A 112 -11.16 12.96 1.72
CA ALA A 112 -11.78 11.63 1.77
C ALA A 112 -12.98 11.53 0.83
N THR A 113 -13.11 10.37 0.19
CA THR A 113 -14.29 9.97 -0.57
C THR A 113 -14.93 8.78 0.14
N ASN A 114 -16.22 8.83 0.37
CA ASN A 114 -16.95 7.72 0.99
C ASN A 114 -17.07 6.53 0.04
N LEU A 115 -16.82 5.36 0.57
CA LEU A 115 -16.95 4.10 -0.15
C LEU A 115 -18.36 3.53 -0.06
#